data_a5d5aff4da5e5f7f6219ab9e0240e1d8
#
_entry.id   a5d5aff4da5e5f7f6219ab9e0240e1d8
#
_cell.length_a   1.000
_cell.length_b   1.000
_cell.length_c   1.000
_cell.angle_alpha   90.00
_cell.angle_beta   90.00
_cell.angle_gamma   90.00
#
_symmetry.space_group_name_H-M   'P 1'
#
loop_
_entity.id
_entity.type
_entity.pdbx_description
1 polymer ?
#
loop_
_entity_poly.entity_id
_entity_poly.type
_entity_poly.pdbx_seq_one_letter_code
_entity_poly.pdbx_strand_id
1 'polypeptide(L)'
;HVKRDSKGNLIGTAFSVWAPNASAVSLIHDNNYWDKSTNPMVKIGNSGIWEIFLPDVGAGLKYKYAICSSWGQWVDHADPMARQCELPPSTASIVNESNYSWNDKKWMEARKSYQSWNSPVSVYEVHLGSWRVGLSYQQLAIELIDYIKEQGFTHVEFLPVTEHPYA
;
A
#
# COMPACT_ATOMS: atom_id res chain seq x y z
N HIS A 1 6.74 -1.71 7.50
CA HIS A 1 7.84 -2.05 6.59
C HIS A 1 8.63 -3.25 7.15
N VAL A 2 8.57 -4.39 6.47
CA VAL A 2 9.29 -5.60 6.87
C VAL A 2 10.80 -5.38 6.73
N LYS A 3 11.56 -5.80 7.74
CA LYS A 3 13.02 -5.73 7.80
C LYS A 3 13.60 -7.14 7.72
N ARG A 4 14.65 -7.27 6.89
CA ARG A 4 15.39 -8.51 6.72
C ARG A 4 16.89 -8.25 6.90
N ASP A 5 17.62 -9.26 7.34
CA ASP A 5 19.08 -9.20 7.42
C ASP A 5 19.75 -9.31 6.03
N SER A 6 21.06 -9.22 5.99
CA SER A 6 21.85 -9.33 4.75
C SER A 6 21.75 -10.72 4.08
N LYS A 7 21.25 -11.72 4.78
CA LYS A 7 21.01 -13.08 4.26
C LYS A 7 19.56 -13.31 3.85
N GLY A 8 18.70 -12.27 4.01
CA GLY A 8 17.28 -12.35 3.68
C GLY A 8 16.38 -12.91 4.81
N ASN A 9 16.92 -13.22 5.99
CA ASN A 9 16.11 -13.71 7.09
C ASN A 9 15.26 -12.58 7.67
N LEU A 10 14.06 -12.90 8.11
CA LEU A 10 13.17 -11.95 8.77
C LEU A 10 13.79 -11.45 10.08
N ILE A 11 13.83 -10.13 10.27
CA ILE A 11 14.19 -9.51 11.55
C ILE A 11 12.92 -9.06 12.26
N GLY A 12 11.96 -8.53 11.54
CA GLY A 12 10.72 -8.01 12.08
C GLY A 12 10.10 -6.94 11.17
N THR A 13 9.10 -6.22 11.70
CA THR A 13 8.41 -5.15 10.97
C THR A 13 8.46 -3.84 11.75
N ALA A 14 8.83 -2.77 11.07
CA ALA A 14 8.72 -1.40 11.56
C ALA A 14 7.39 -0.82 11.12
N PHE A 15 6.67 -0.24 12.07
CA PHE A 15 5.41 0.48 11.86
C PHE A 15 5.60 1.94 12.20
N SER A 16 5.05 2.81 11.38
CA SER A 16 5.07 4.25 11.63
C SER A 16 3.79 4.90 11.14
N VAL A 17 3.32 5.91 11.87
CA VAL A 17 2.15 6.70 11.50
C VAL A 17 2.35 8.15 11.87
N TRP A 18 1.89 9.05 11.01
CA TRP A 18 1.87 10.47 11.30
C TRP A 18 0.57 10.85 12.00
N ALA A 19 0.68 11.17 13.28
CA ALA A 19 -0.45 11.59 14.13
C ALA A 19 0.01 12.73 15.05
N PRO A 20 0.19 13.97 14.51
CA PRO A 20 0.85 15.05 15.23
C PRO A 20 0.05 15.51 16.45
N ASN A 21 -1.27 15.39 16.43
CA ASN A 21 -2.19 15.82 17.47
C ASN A 21 -2.55 14.73 18.49
N ALA A 22 -2.00 13.53 18.30
CA ALA A 22 -2.23 12.42 19.22
C ALA A 22 -1.48 12.64 20.55
N SER A 23 -2.12 12.32 21.65
CA SER A 23 -1.50 12.26 22.99
C SER A 23 -0.78 10.93 23.21
N ALA A 24 -1.24 9.84 22.56
CA ALA A 24 -0.60 8.52 22.56
C ALA A 24 -1.03 7.75 21.31
N VAL A 25 -0.18 6.82 20.87
CA VAL A 25 -0.50 5.87 19.80
C VAL A 25 -0.04 4.49 20.22
N SER A 26 -0.82 3.47 19.93
CA SER A 26 -0.45 2.08 20.15
C SER A 26 -0.73 1.25 18.90
N LEU A 27 0.12 0.28 18.63
CA LEU A 27 -0.10 -0.70 17.58
C LEU A 27 -0.93 -1.84 18.15
N ILE A 28 -2.11 -2.07 17.58
CA ILE A 28 -2.97 -3.19 17.91
C ILE A 28 -3.01 -4.17 16.73
N HIS A 29 -2.98 -5.47 17.03
CA HIS A 29 -2.90 -6.49 16.00
C HIS A 29 -3.45 -7.84 16.49
N ASP A 30 -3.63 -8.80 15.60
CA ASP A 30 -4.21 -10.10 15.93
C ASP A 30 -3.38 -10.90 16.93
N ASN A 31 -2.04 -10.80 16.91
CA ASN A 31 -1.18 -11.52 17.86
C ASN A 31 -1.17 -10.91 19.26
N ASN A 32 -1.63 -9.68 19.46
CA ASN A 32 -1.77 -9.06 20.80
C ASN A 32 -3.24 -8.91 21.23
N TYR A 33 -4.14 -9.67 20.57
CA TYR A 33 -5.58 -9.64 20.86
C TYR A 33 -6.19 -8.23 20.77
N TRP A 34 -5.63 -7.37 19.92
CA TRP A 34 -6.07 -5.98 19.72
C TRP A 34 -5.97 -5.13 21.00
N ASP A 35 -5.07 -5.51 21.92
CA ASP A 35 -4.85 -4.79 23.17
C ASP A 35 -3.90 -3.61 22.98
N LYS A 36 -4.42 -2.40 23.19
CA LYS A 36 -3.69 -1.15 23.08
C LYS A 36 -2.67 -0.89 24.21
N SER A 37 -2.68 -1.68 25.27
CA SER A 37 -1.72 -1.53 26.38
C SER A 37 -0.37 -2.20 26.09
N THR A 38 -0.30 -3.13 25.15
CA THR A 38 0.86 -4.02 24.95
C THR A 38 1.94 -3.47 24.04
N ASN A 39 1.57 -2.67 23.03
CA ASN A 39 2.51 -2.16 22.04
C ASN A 39 2.41 -0.62 21.86
N PRO A 40 2.70 0.15 22.93
CA PRO A 40 2.73 1.62 22.81
C PRO A 40 3.84 2.06 21.86
N MET A 41 3.51 3.00 20.98
CA MET A 41 4.45 3.56 20.01
C MET A 41 5.20 4.75 20.60
N VAL A 42 6.39 5.01 20.10
CA VAL A 42 7.25 6.11 20.53
C VAL A 42 7.16 7.27 19.54
N LYS A 43 6.94 8.48 20.04
CA LYS A 43 6.93 9.70 19.24
C LYS A 43 8.37 10.11 18.87
N ILE A 44 8.59 10.36 17.58
CA ILE A 44 9.90 10.76 17.07
C ILE A 44 10.06 12.27 17.14
N GLY A 45 10.63 12.75 18.25
CA GLY A 45 10.84 14.18 18.47
C GLY A 45 9.58 15.01 18.26
N ASN A 46 9.67 16.09 17.48
CA ASN A 46 8.57 16.98 17.15
C ASN A 46 7.96 16.74 15.76
N SER A 47 8.32 15.63 15.10
CA SER A 47 7.87 15.32 13.73
C SER A 47 6.36 15.02 13.61
N GLY A 48 5.73 14.63 14.71
CA GLY A 48 4.38 14.09 14.73
C GLY A 48 4.30 12.62 14.29
N ILE A 49 5.43 11.99 14.00
CA ILE A 49 5.53 10.57 13.65
C ILE A 49 5.65 9.74 14.91
N TRP A 50 4.93 8.62 14.93
CA TRP A 50 4.99 7.59 15.96
C TRP A 50 5.51 6.31 15.36
N GLU A 51 6.41 5.62 16.05
CA GLU A 51 7.06 4.41 15.55
C GLU A 51 7.11 3.30 16.59
N ILE A 52 7.09 2.06 16.10
CA ILE A 52 7.39 0.85 16.84
C ILE A 52 8.02 -0.18 15.92
N PHE A 53 8.93 -0.98 16.46
CA PHE A 53 9.47 -2.15 15.79
C PHE A 53 9.02 -3.41 16.51
N LEU A 54 8.40 -4.35 15.78
CA LEU A 54 8.05 -5.67 16.30
C LEU A 54 9.03 -6.71 15.73
N PRO A 55 9.85 -7.35 16.56
CA PRO A 55 10.71 -8.44 16.13
C PRO A 55 9.90 -9.65 15.67
N ASP A 56 10.45 -10.43 14.74
CA ASP A 56 9.91 -11.71 14.26
C ASP A 56 8.51 -11.62 13.61
N VAL A 57 8.03 -10.41 13.35
CA VAL A 57 6.75 -10.15 12.68
C VAL A 57 6.99 -9.90 11.20
N GLY A 58 6.32 -10.66 10.34
CA GLY A 58 6.40 -10.58 8.89
C GLY A 58 5.06 -10.33 8.21
N ALA A 59 5.01 -10.64 6.91
CA ALA A 59 3.81 -10.52 6.09
C ALA A 59 2.65 -11.36 6.66
N GLY A 60 1.43 -10.84 6.49
CA GLY A 60 0.20 -11.48 6.92
C GLY A 60 -0.35 -10.98 8.26
N LEU A 61 0.45 -10.31 9.10
CA LEU A 61 -0.05 -9.73 10.35
C LEU A 61 -1.13 -8.69 10.05
N LYS A 62 -2.28 -8.83 10.71
CA LYS A 62 -3.37 -7.83 10.66
C LYS A 62 -3.17 -6.83 11.79
N TYR A 63 -3.27 -5.55 11.47
CA TYR A 63 -2.99 -4.48 12.45
C TYR A 63 -3.84 -3.24 12.22
N LYS A 64 -3.94 -2.42 13.26
CA LYS A 64 -4.45 -1.04 13.25
C LYS A 64 -3.61 -0.16 14.15
N TYR A 65 -3.78 1.14 14.01
CA TYR A 65 -3.28 2.12 14.96
C TYR A 65 -4.42 2.55 15.89
N ALA A 66 -4.29 2.26 17.20
CA ALA A 66 -5.12 2.86 18.22
C ALA A 66 -4.54 4.24 18.53
N ILE A 67 -5.27 5.30 18.23
CA ILE A 67 -4.83 6.69 18.38
C ILE A 67 -5.63 7.35 19.49
N CYS A 68 -4.93 7.88 20.49
CA CYS A 68 -5.53 8.65 21.57
C CYS A 68 -5.53 10.13 21.20
N SER A 69 -6.69 10.74 21.20
CA SER A 69 -6.82 12.18 21.04
C SER A 69 -6.26 12.95 22.23
N SER A 70 -6.09 14.28 22.10
CA SER A 70 -5.71 15.15 23.21
C SER A 70 -6.74 15.17 24.37
N TRP A 71 -7.95 14.70 24.09
CA TRP A 71 -9.06 14.60 25.10
C TRP A 71 -9.12 13.22 25.76
N GLY A 72 -8.17 12.33 25.48
CA GLY A 72 -8.12 10.98 26.06
C GLY A 72 -9.01 9.95 25.37
N GLN A 73 -9.68 10.26 24.26
CA GLN A 73 -10.49 9.32 23.50
C GLN A 73 -9.62 8.48 22.60
N TRP A 74 -9.76 7.15 22.65
CA TRP A 74 -9.10 6.21 21.76
C TRP A 74 -10.00 5.85 20.57
N VAL A 75 -9.41 5.86 19.39
CA VAL A 75 -10.06 5.43 18.13
C VAL A 75 -9.09 4.56 17.35
N ASP A 76 -9.60 3.45 16.81
CA ASP A 76 -8.80 2.50 16.04
C ASP A 76 -8.91 2.84 14.54
N HIS A 77 -7.77 3.05 13.91
CA HIS A 77 -7.67 3.42 12.50
C HIS A 77 -6.88 2.37 11.71
N ALA A 78 -7.34 2.09 10.48
CA ALA A 78 -6.51 1.41 9.50
C ALA A 78 -5.29 2.29 9.15
N ASP A 79 -4.22 1.67 8.68
CA ASP A 79 -3.05 2.38 8.19
C ASP A 79 -3.37 3.04 6.83
N PRO A 80 -3.32 4.37 6.70
CA PRO A 80 -3.60 5.06 5.45
C PRO A 80 -2.56 4.74 4.34
N MET A 81 -1.39 4.19 4.72
CA MET A 81 -0.33 3.80 3.80
C MET A 81 -0.25 2.27 3.63
N ALA A 82 -1.26 1.54 4.06
CA ALA A 82 -1.30 0.08 3.91
C ALA A 82 -1.26 -0.33 2.43
N ARG A 83 -0.48 -1.36 2.15
CA ARG A 83 -0.41 -1.97 0.80
C ARG A 83 -1.41 -3.10 0.62
N GLN A 84 -2.02 -3.55 1.70
CA GLN A 84 -3.06 -4.58 1.71
C GLN A 84 -3.98 -4.33 2.91
N CYS A 85 -5.27 -4.53 2.69
CA CYS A 85 -6.30 -4.44 3.70
C CYS A 85 -7.15 -5.72 3.71
N GLU A 86 -7.89 -5.94 4.79
CA GLU A 86 -8.92 -6.95 4.83
C GLU A 86 -10.07 -6.59 3.89
N LEU A 87 -10.80 -7.61 3.46
CA LEU A 87 -12.04 -7.40 2.71
C LEU A 87 -13.16 -6.93 3.66
N PRO A 88 -14.03 -6.01 3.22
CA PRO A 88 -15.21 -5.63 4.00
C PRO A 88 -16.06 -6.84 4.41
N PRO A 89 -16.66 -6.82 5.63
CA PRO A 89 -16.76 -5.70 6.58
C PRO A 89 -15.56 -5.51 7.51
N SER A 90 -14.55 -6.35 7.42
CA SER A 90 -13.32 -6.18 8.19
C SER A 90 -12.54 -4.94 7.72
N THR A 91 -11.76 -4.34 8.62
CA THR A 91 -11.14 -3.03 8.37
C THR A 91 -9.68 -2.93 8.80
N ALA A 92 -9.01 -4.06 9.09
CA ALA A 92 -7.61 -4.03 9.45
C ALA A 92 -6.70 -3.92 8.21
N SER A 93 -5.57 -3.29 8.41
CA SER A 93 -4.46 -3.32 7.47
C SER A 93 -3.68 -4.63 7.63
N ILE A 94 -3.04 -5.09 6.56
CA ILE A 94 -2.27 -6.33 6.55
C ILE A 94 -0.82 -6.00 6.16
N VAL A 95 0.14 -6.49 6.94
CA VAL A 95 1.56 -6.39 6.57
C VAL A 95 1.80 -7.16 5.29
N ASN A 96 2.25 -6.46 4.27
CA ASN A 96 2.48 -7.02 2.95
C ASN A 96 3.93 -6.85 2.51
N GLU A 97 4.49 -7.89 1.91
CA GLU A 97 5.74 -7.84 1.14
C GLU A 97 5.45 -8.21 -0.31
N SER A 98 5.81 -7.34 -1.23
CA SER A 98 5.74 -7.66 -2.65
C SER A 98 6.94 -8.51 -3.04
N ASN A 99 6.68 -9.65 -3.65
CA ASN A 99 7.68 -10.50 -4.33
C ASN A 99 7.71 -10.26 -5.84
N TYR A 100 7.03 -9.22 -6.33
CA TYR A 100 7.01 -8.87 -7.73
C TYR A 100 8.38 -8.37 -8.19
N SER A 101 8.90 -8.95 -9.25
CA SER A 101 10.16 -8.54 -9.88
C SER A 101 9.87 -7.70 -11.12
N TRP A 102 10.29 -6.45 -11.09
CA TRP A 102 10.12 -5.53 -12.21
C TRP A 102 11.05 -5.89 -13.37
N ASN A 103 10.50 -5.99 -14.57
CA ASN A 103 11.25 -6.22 -15.80
C ASN A 103 11.18 -5.01 -16.74
N ASP A 104 11.35 -3.83 -16.16
CA ASP A 104 11.17 -2.53 -16.80
C ASP A 104 12.48 -1.77 -17.06
N LYS A 105 13.63 -2.41 -16.85
CA LYS A 105 14.95 -1.77 -16.93
C LYS A 105 15.17 -1.03 -18.25
N LYS A 106 14.78 -1.62 -19.38
CA LYS A 106 14.91 -0.99 -20.70
C LYS A 106 14.06 0.28 -20.80
N TRP A 107 12.85 0.24 -20.26
CA TRP A 107 11.98 1.42 -20.22
C TRP A 107 12.52 2.50 -19.29
N MET A 108 13.03 2.13 -18.12
CA MET A 108 13.64 3.06 -17.17
C MET A 108 14.90 3.74 -17.73
N GLU A 109 15.64 3.08 -18.59
CA GLU A 109 16.78 3.65 -19.29
C GLU A 109 16.32 4.60 -20.42
N ALA A 110 15.39 4.14 -21.24
CA ALA A 110 14.88 4.91 -22.39
C ALA A 110 14.14 6.19 -21.95
N ARG A 111 13.38 6.15 -20.83
CA ARG A 111 12.62 7.32 -20.35
C ARG A 111 13.49 8.53 -20.01
N LYS A 112 14.79 8.34 -19.70
CA LYS A 112 15.71 9.45 -19.39
C LYS A 112 15.95 10.36 -20.59
N SER A 113 15.87 9.81 -21.81
CA SER A 113 16.04 10.55 -23.06
C SER A 113 14.69 10.96 -23.69
N TYR A 114 13.58 10.48 -23.14
CA TYR A 114 12.25 10.79 -23.65
C TYR A 114 11.81 12.19 -23.22
N GLN A 115 11.66 13.08 -24.19
CA GLN A 115 11.18 14.45 -23.97
C GLN A 115 9.66 14.47 -24.11
N SER A 116 8.95 14.17 -23.02
CA SER A 116 7.48 14.09 -22.99
C SER A 116 6.77 15.35 -23.47
N TRP A 117 7.38 16.53 -23.26
CA TRP A 117 6.82 17.82 -23.65
C TRP A 117 6.71 18.03 -25.19
N ASN A 118 7.54 17.33 -25.96
CA ASN A 118 7.61 17.47 -27.42
C ASN A 118 7.06 16.25 -28.16
N SER A 119 6.51 15.28 -27.43
CA SER A 119 5.98 14.06 -28.04
C SER A 119 4.46 14.09 -28.07
N PRO A 120 3.83 13.52 -29.09
CA PRO A 120 2.38 13.34 -29.10
C PRO A 120 1.91 12.52 -27.93
N VAL A 121 0.82 12.92 -27.30
CA VAL A 121 0.16 12.21 -26.21
C VAL A 121 -1.23 11.81 -26.67
N SER A 122 -1.53 10.51 -26.56
CA SER A 122 -2.86 9.95 -26.76
C SER A 122 -3.13 8.99 -25.62
N VAL A 123 -4.19 9.24 -24.86
CA VAL A 123 -4.54 8.50 -23.63
C VAL A 123 -5.75 7.61 -23.92
N TYR A 124 -5.64 6.34 -23.57
CA TYR A 124 -6.76 5.41 -23.55
C TYR A 124 -7.26 5.27 -22.11
N GLU A 125 -8.42 5.84 -21.81
CA GLU A 125 -9.08 5.67 -20.53
C GLU A 125 -9.86 4.36 -20.49
N VAL A 126 -9.74 3.58 -19.43
CA VAL A 126 -10.34 2.26 -19.36
C VAL A 126 -10.83 1.90 -17.96
N HIS A 127 -12.05 1.36 -17.90
CA HIS A 127 -12.59 0.67 -16.74
C HIS A 127 -12.33 -0.84 -16.87
N LEU A 128 -11.40 -1.37 -16.08
CA LEU A 128 -10.92 -2.76 -16.24
C LEU A 128 -12.02 -3.81 -16.07
N GLY A 129 -12.97 -3.57 -15.16
CA GLY A 129 -14.05 -4.51 -14.89
C GLY A 129 -15.06 -4.69 -16.04
N SER A 130 -15.17 -3.69 -16.93
CA SER A 130 -16.15 -3.69 -18.03
C SER A 130 -15.52 -3.77 -19.42
N TRP A 131 -14.22 -3.56 -19.55
CA TRP A 131 -13.52 -3.56 -20.86
C TRP A 131 -13.61 -4.94 -21.55
N ARG A 132 -13.28 -6.00 -20.81
CA ARG A 132 -13.52 -7.42 -21.18
C ARG A 132 -13.86 -8.21 -19.94
N VAL A 133 -15.12 -8.55 -19.81
CA VAL A 133 -15.65 -9.23 -18.61
C VAL A 133 -15.03 -10.63 -18.46
N GLY A 134 -14.69 -11.00 -17.22
CA GLY A 134 -14.24 -12.36 -16.87
C GLY A 134 -12.73 -12.59 -16.96
N LEU A 135 -11.94 -11.57 -17.30
CA LEU A 135 -10.49 -11.66 -17.32
C LEU A 135 -9.88 -11.33 -15.95
N SER A 136 -8.83 -12.05 -15.58
CA SER A 136 -7.97 -11.66 -14.46
C SER A 136 -7.09 -10.45 -14.82
N TYR A 137 -6.53 -9.76 -13.83
CA TYR A 137 -5.61 -8.65 -14.06
C TYR A 137 -4.38 -9.06 -14.90
N GLN A 138 -3.87 -10.29 -14.72
CA GLN A 138 -2.76 -10.80 -15.53
C GLN A 138 -3.14 -10.95 -17.00
N GLN A 139 -4.33 -11.46 -17.29
CA GLN A 139 -4.84 -11.59 -18.66
C GLN A 139 -5.12 -10.23 -19.27
N LEU A 140 -5.76 -9.31 -18.50
CA LEU A 140 -6.00 -7.94 -18.92
C LEU A 140 -4.69 -7.22 -19.25
N ALA A 141 -3.64 -7.40 -18.46
CA ALA A 141 -2.34 -6.76 -18.72
C ALA A 141 -1.74 -7.14 -20.08
N ILE A 142 -1.96 -8.35 -20.54
CA ILE A 142 -1.49 -8.81 -21.86
C ILE A 142 -2.38 -8.23 -22.96
N GLU A 143 -3.68 -8.52 -22.89
CA GLU A 143 -4.63 -8.18 -23.97
C GLU A 143 -4.84 -6.67 -24.14
N LEU A 144 -4.86 -5.91 -23.04
CA LEU A 144 -5.03 -4.47 -23.06
C LEU A 144 -3.82 -3.77 -23.67
N ILE A 145 -2.61 -4.20 -23.33
CA ILE A 145 -1.39 -3.59 -23.88
C ILE A 145 -1.29 -3.82 -25.37
N ASP A 146 -1.60 -5.01 -25.85
CA ASP A 146 -1.58 -5.32 -27.28
C ASP A 146 -2.61 -4.48 -28.02
N TYR A 147 -3.84 -4.40 -27.49
CA TYR A 147 -4.90 -3.56 -28.06
C TYR A 147 -4.53 -2.07 -28.13
N ILE A 148 -4.02 -1.51 -27.02
CA ILE A 148 -3.65 -0.08 -26.94
C ILE A 148 -2.54 0.25 -27.95
N LYS A 149 -1.55 -0.63 -28.09
CA LYS A 149 -0.46 -0.47 -29.06
C LYS A 149 -0.96 -0.54 -30.49
N GLU A 150 -1.84 -1.50 -30.81
CA GLU A 150 -2.44 -1.64 -32.14
C GLU A 150 -3.25 -0.40 -32.51
N GLN A 151 -3.96 0.19 -31.55
CA GLN A 151 -4.74 1.43 -31.78
C GLN A 151 -3.88 2.71 -31.79
N GLY A 152 -2.58 2.61 -31.47
CA GLY A 152 -1.66 3.74 -31.51
C GLY A 152 -1.72 4.69 -30.32
N PHE A 153 -2.32 4.26 -29.19
CA PHE A 153 -2.29 5.06 -27.97
C PHE A 153 -0.91 5.02 -27.30
N THR A 154 -0.52 6.12 -26.68
CA THR A 154 0.77 6.28 -26.00
C THR A 154 0.70 6.06 -24.50
N HIS A 155 -0.47 6.28 -23.90
CA HIS A 155 -0.72 6.19 -22.47
C HIS A 155 -2.02 5.43 -22.20
N VAL A 156 -2.13 4.88 -21.00
CA VAL A 156 -3.36 4.32 -20.48
C VAL A 156 -3.71 4.98 -19.16
N GLU A 157 -4.97 5.31 -18.97
CA GLU A 157 -5.53 5.81 -17.73
C GLU A 157 -6.56 4.78 -17.20
N PHE A 158 -6.31 4.27 -16.01
CA PHE A 158 -7.25 3.37 -15.36
C PHE A 158 -8.26 4.16 -14.54
N LEU A 159 -9.55 3.95 -14.79
CA LEU A 159 -10.58 4.27 -13.80
C LEU A 159 -10.27 3.54 -12.50
N PRO A 160 -10.70 4.04 -11.32
CA PRO A 160 -10.23 3.57 -10.02
C PRO A 160 -10.19 2.06 -9.89
N VAL A 161 -9.00 1.52 -9.60
CA VAL A 161 -8.74 0.09 -9.39
C VAL A 161 -8.46 -0.25 -7.92
N THR A 162 -8.46 0.78 -7.05
CA THR A 162 -8.27 0.63 -5.62
C THR A 162 -9.52 0.05 -4.98
N GLU A 163 -9.34 -0.73 -3.92
CA GLU A 163 -10.43 -1.25 -3.08
C GLU A 163 -11.32 -0.10 -2.60
N HIS A 164 -12.63 -0.29 -2.65
CA HIS A 164 -13.61 0.68 -2.18
C HIS A 164 -14.82 -0.07 -1.55
N PRO A 165 -15.57 0.59 -0.64
CA PRO A 165 -16.62 -0.07 0.15
C PRO A 165 -17.90 -0.40 -0.65
N TYR A 166 -18.01 0.06 -1.89
CA TYR A 166 -19.17 -0.20 -2.75
C TYR A 166 -18.79 -1.17 -3.86
N ALA A 167 -19.52 -2.26 -3.93
CA ALA A 167 -19.37 -3.27 -4.97
C ALA A 167 -20.42 -3.07 -6.07
#